data_d6f830b4f9d89476633e487e2f9bcad1
#
_entry.id   d6f830b4f9d89476633e487e2f9bcad1
#
_cell.length_a   1.000
_cell.length_b   1.000
_cell.length_c   1.000
_cell.angle_alpha   90.00
_cell.angle_beta   90.00
_cell.angle_gamma   90.00
#
_symmetry.space_group_name_H-M   'P 1'
#
loop_
_entity.id
_entity.type
_entity.pdbx_description
1 polymer ?
#
loop_
_entity_poly.entity_id
_entity_poly.type
_entity_poly.pdbx_seq_one_letter_code
_entity_poly.pdbx_strand_id
1 'polypeptide(L)'
;MFHQEENLLSKTLNTLILTHKHLTALLLLIVGVITSSNIDAQSKLSVGLKKIFVRGYNGTPKSVSFNNKNTERQRATYNISYAQVPGTIEELFPLEQTPAQNINEEVKFNNFTDIPEEYDIWDNVNINPYNVSLTDMKDTIAIDVSGYCPPSQKHVTSNWGFRKWRYHYGIDLKVHRGDTVKCAFDGVVRIIRYQRRGYGHYVVVRHDNGLETLYAHLEKPLVKSGDHIKAGDAIGKGGNTGRSTGYHLHLEFRYLGNPINPNDVVDFTTHTVKKNILVLSAETFAYKKEIDKIRYWTIKKGDTLGRIASRTGVSVSKLCKLNGIKPNTILRIGRRIRYT
;
A
#
# COMPACT_ATOMS: atom_id res chain seq x y z
N MET A 1 40.80 33.06 4.33
CA MET A 1 39.53 32.62 4.88
C MET A 1 38.63 31.99 3.81
N PHE A 2 38.57 32.49 2.61
CA PHE A 2 37.73 31.97 1.51
C PHE A 2 38.15 30.56 0.98
N HIS A 3 39.43 30.21 1.04
CA HIS A 3 39.91 28.89 0.54
C HIS A 3 39.59 27.69 1.46
N GLN A 4 39.18 27.90 2.71
CA GLN A 4 38.81 26.81 3.59
C GLN A 4 37.32 26.41 3.45
N GLU A 5 36.44 27.35 3.05
CA GLU A 5 35.01 27.05 2.83
C GLU A 5 34.76 26.31 1.50
N GLU A 6 35.53 26.62 0.43
CA GLU A 6 35.42 25.87 -0.83
C GLU A 6 35.84 24.39 -0.67
N ASN A 7 36.82 24.11 0.17
CA ASN A 7 37.27 22.75 0.45
C ASN A 7 36.24 21.95 1.31
N LEU A 8 35.44 22.64 2.12
CA LEU A 8 34.41 22.02 2.92
C LEU A 8 33.16 21.71 2.08
N LEU A 9 32.78 22.61 1.17
CA LEU A 9 31.67 22.43 0.23
C LEU A 9 31.96 21.31 -0.79
N SER A 10 33.20 21.24 -1.31
CA SER A 10 33.59 20.17 -2.27
C SER A 10 33.63 18.80 -1.59
N LYS A 11 34.09 18.70 -0.35
CA LYS A 11 34.06 17.45 0.43
C LYS A 11 32.64 17.02 0.80
N THR A 12 31.73 17.94 1.14
CA THR A 12 30.33 17.63 1.41
C THR A 12 29.58 17.22 0.15
N LEU A 13 29.84 17.86 -0.99
CA LEU A 13 29.26 17.46 -2.28
C LEU A 13 29.74 16.05 -2.70
N ASN A 14 31.03 15.75 -2.56
CA ASN A 14 31.57 14.43 -2.90
C ASN A 14 31.05 13.31 -1.98
N THR A 15 30.69 13.61 -0.74
CA THR A 15 30.06 12.62 0.17
C THR A 15 28.57 12.41 -0.15
N LEU A 16 27.90 13.40 -0.75
CA LEU A 16 26.49 13.28 -1.19
C LEU A 16 26.32 12.47 -2.50
N ILE A 17 27.36 12.41 -3.33
CA ILE A 17 27.32 11.68 -4.62
C ILE A 17 27.32 10.16 -4.44
N LEU A 18 27.62 9.64 -3.26
CA LEU A 18 27.82 8.21 -3.01
C LEU A 18 26.55 7.35 -2.87
N THR A 19 25.33 7.92 -2.94
CA THR A 19 24.13 7.09 -3.01
C THR A 19 23.08 7.70 -3.96
N HIS A 20 22.81 6.99 -5.04
CA HIS A 20 21.82 7.34 -6.09
C HIS A 20 20.43 7.74 -5.55
N LYS A 21 20.05 7.24 -4.37
CA LYS A 21 18.77 7.53 -3.69
C LYS A 21 18.67 8.96 -3.11
N HIS A 22 19.79 9.52 -2.68
CA HIS A 22 19.80 10.87 -2.09
C HIS A 22 19.82 11.97 -3.15
N LEU A 23 20.36 11.67 -4.34
CA LEU A 23 20.39 12.61 -5.46
C LEU A 23 18.98 12.84 -6.03
N THR A 24 18.17 11.79 -6.16
CA THR A 24 16.78 11.89 -6.63
C THR A 24 15.92 12.69 -5.66
N ALA A 25 16.07 12.47 -4.35
CA ALA A 25 15.34 13.23 -3.33
C ALA A 25 15.73 14.71 -3.31
N LEU A 26 17.03 15.02 -3.51
CA LEU A 26 17.52 16.40 -3.58
C LEU A 26 17.04 17.09 -4.85
N LEU A 27 16.98 16.40 -6.00
CA LEU A 27 16.48 16.96 -7.29
C LEU A 27 14.99 17.25 -7.22
N LEU A 28 14.18 16.34 -6.65
CA LEU A 28 12.75 16.55 -6.42
C LEU A 28 12.49 17.72 -5.46
N LEU A 29 13.35 17.90 -4.47
CA LEU A 29 13.30 19.01 -3.53
C LEU A 29 13.59 20.35 -4.23
N ILE A 30 14.62 20.40 -5.10
CA ILE A 30 15.01 21.60 -5.86
C ILE A 30 13.94 21.97 -6.88
N VAL A 31 13.38 21.01 -7.58
CA VAL A 31 12.28 21.24 -8.54
C VAL A 31 11.02 21.75 -7.83
N GLY A 32 10.69 21.18 -6.65
CA GLY A 32 9.56 21.64 -5.83
C GLY A 32 9.71 23.08 -5.34
N VAL A 33 10.94 23.51 -5.00
CA VAL A 33 11.23 24.91 -4.60
C VAL A 33 11.09 25.87 -5.76
N ILE A 34 11.53 25.51 -6.96
CA ILE A 34 11.50 26.38 -8.16
C ILE A 34 10.07 26.56 -8.68
N THR A 35 9.19 25.57 -8.53
CA THR A 35 7.83 25.59 -9.07
C THR A 35 6.76 26.09 -8.10
N SER A 36 7.05 26.21 -6.79
CA SER A 36 6.06 26.55 -5.77
C SER A 36 6.08 28.05 -5.43
N SER A 37 5.03 28.76 -5.85
CA SER A 37 4.69 30.11 -5.35
C SER A 37 3.90 30.08 -4.03
N ASN A 38 3.73 28.91 -3.40
CA ASN A 38 2.90 28.72 -2.22
C ASN A 38 3.75 28.61 -0.93
N ILE A 39 3.51 29.55 -0.01
CA ILE A 39 4.24 29.68 1.28
C ILE A 39 4.11 28.43 2.16
N ASP A 40 3.01 27.68 2.05
CA ASP A 40 2.73 26.49 2.82
C ASP A 40 3.57 25.27 2.35
N ALA A 41 3.86 25.19 1.05
CA ALA A 41 4.78 24.20 0.50
C ALA A 41 6.23 24.41 0.95
N GLN A 42 6.64 25.67 1.14
CA GLN A 42 7.99 26.01 1.64
C GLN A 42 8.19 25.62 3.11
N SER A 43 7.16 25.76 3.94
CA SER A 43 7.22 25.36 5.36
C SER A 43 7.31 23.84 5.53
N LYS A 44 6.55 23.07 4.73
CA LYS A 44 6.57 21.61 4.70
C LYS A 44 7.91 21.07 4.17
N LEU A 45 8.50 21.75 3.18
CA LEU A 45 9.82 21.44 2.65
C LEU A 45 10.94 21.61 3.71
N SER A 46 10.86 22.66 4.52
CA SER A 46 11.83 22.93 5.61
C SER A 46 11.82 21.82 6.67
N VAL A 47 10.65 21.25 6.96
CA VAL A 47 10.48 20.10 7.87
C VAL A 47 11.05 18.81 7.26
N GLY A 48 10.84 18.59 5.96
CA GLY A 48 11.41 17.48 5.21
C GLY A 48 12.95 17.51 5.18
N LEU A 49 13.53 18.67 4.92
CA LEU A 49 14.98 18.90 4.96
C LEU A 49 15.58 18.60 6.33
N LYS A 50 14.92 19.01 7.44
CA LYS A 50 15.38 18.68 8.79
C LYS A 50 15.42 17.17 9.04
N LYS A 51 14.43 16.40 8.55
CA LYS A 51 14.42 14.93 8.69
C LYS A 51 15.55 14.27 7.88
N ILE A 52 15.89 14.79 6.70
CA ILE A 52 16.97 14.26 5.86
C ILE A 52 18.35 14.57 6.47
N PHE A 53 18.54 15.79 7.00
CA PHE A 53 19.82 16.20 7.61
C PHE A 53 20.10 15.44 8.91
N VAL A 54 19.09 15.15 9.73
CA VAL A 54 19.24 14.44 11.01
C VAL A 54 19.55 12.95 10.79
N ARG A 55 19.17 12.34 9.67
CA ARG A 55 19.46 10.94 9.37
C ARG A 55 20.85 10.67 8.80
N GLY A 56 21.54 11.67 8.28
CA GLY A 56 22.87 11.53 7.67
C GLY A 56 24.04 11.93 8.56
N TYR A 57 23.82 12.45 9.76
CA TYR A 57 24.86 13.01 10.62
C TYR A 57 25.07 12.17 11.88
N ASN A 58 26.18 11.42 11.94
CA ASN A 58 26.62 10.67 13.10
C ASN A 58 27.37 11.53 14.16
N GLY A 59 27.09 12.82 14.21
CA GLY A 59 27.61 13.73 15.24
C GLY A 59 26.51 14.05 16.27
N THR A 60 26.87 14.06 17.55
CA THR A 60 25.98 14.48 18.64
C THR A 60 25.37 15.85 18.34
N PRO A 61 24.03 15.99 18.26
CA PRO A 61 23.42 17.26 17.94
C PRO A 61 23.62 18.23 19.14
N LYS A 62 24.31 19.34 18.92
CA LYS A 62 24.24 20.46 19.82
C LYS A 62 22.81 20.98 19.78
N SER A 63 22.11 20.97 20.92
CA SER A 63 20.75 21.42 21.08
C SER A 63 20.58 22.87 20.58
N VAL A 64 19.80 23.05 19.51
CA VAL A 64 19.30 24.34 19.10
C VAL A 64 17.95 24.51 19.75
N SER A 65 17.91 25.27 20.87
CA SER A 65 16.67 25.66 21.53
C SER A 65 15.96 26.72 20.68
N PHE A 66 14.78 26.40 20.16
CA PHE A 66 13.87 27.43 19.62
C PHE A 66 12.94 27.88 20.70
N ASN A 67 13.11 29.11 21.15
CA ASN A 67 12.21 29.77 22.08
C ASN A 67 10.93 30.19 21.35
N ASN A 68 9.87 29.46 21.57
CA ASN A 68 8.58 29.72 20.93
C ASN A 68 7.74 30.65 21.81
N LYS A 69 8.04 31.95 21.76
CA LYS A 69 7.15 33.01 22.25
C LYS A 69 7.14 34.11 21.19
N ASN A 70 6.13 34.10 20.37
CA ASN A 70 5.29 35.21 19.92
C ASN A 70 4.65 34.90 18.58
N THR A 71 3.33 34.91 18.59
CA THR A 71 2.42 34.94 17.47
C THR A 71 2.51 36.30 16.78
N GLU A 72 3.53 36.50 15.95
CA GLU A 72 3.52 37.55 14.91
C GLU A 72 4.21 37.03 13.68
N ARG A 73 3.51 37.20 12.52
CA ARG A 73 3.96 36.82 11.18
C ARG A 73 5.27 37.54 10.84
N GLN A 74 6.41 36.95 11.13
CA GLN A 74 7.66 37.37 10.54
C GLN A 74 7.89 36.59 9.25
N ARG A 75 7.82 37.29 8.11
CA ARG A 75 8.33 36.83 6.82
C ARG A 75 9.84 36.65 6.95
N ALA A 76 10.30 35.41 7.04
CA ALA A 76 11.72 35.12 6.89
C ALA A 76 12.05 35.19 5.40
N THR A 77 12.66 36.28 4.97
CA THR A 77 13.30 36.39 3.66
C THR A 77 14.69 35.78 3.76
N TYR A 78 14.90 34.65 3.12
CA TYR A 78 16.23 34.09 2.94
C TYR A 78 16.82 34.62 1.63
N ASN A 79 17.82 35.51 1.71
CA ASN A 79 18.64 35.86 0.57
C ASN A 79 19.64 34.72 0.34
N ILE A 80 19.36 33.85 -0.61
CA ILE A 80 20.32 32.88 -1.11
C ILE A 80 21.06 33.55 -2.28
N SER A 81 22.29 33.98 -2.05
CA SER A 81 23.16 34.41 -3.14
C SER A 81 23.68 33.16 -3.86
N TYR A 82 23.24 32.97 -5.08
CA TYR A 82 23.76 31.92 -5.96
C TYR A 82 25.16 32.32 -6.41
N ALA A 83 26.18 31.54 -6.03
CA ALA A 83 27.42 31.51 -6.75
C ALA A 83 27.11 30.96 -8.15
N GLN A 84 27.53 31.67 -9.21
CA GLN A 84 27.35 31.23 -10.58
C GLN A 84 28.02 29.86 -10.77
N VAL A 85 27.21 28.83 -10.98
CA VAL A 85 27.68 27.55 -11.48
C VAL A 85 27.80 27.71 -12.99
N PRO A 86 28.99 27.51 -13.58
CA PRO A 86 29.15 27.56 -15.03
C PRO A 86 28.46 26.34 -15.66
N GLY A 87 27.57 26.56 -16.60
CA GLY A 87 26.87 25.54 -17.36
C GLY A 87 25.36 25.49 -17.08
N THR A 88 24.58 25.25 -18.11
CA THR A 88 23.14 24.99 -17.97
C THR A 88 22.91 23.56 -17.49
N ILE A 89 21.77 23.32 -16.81
CA ILE A 89 21.40 21.97 -16.32
C ILE A 89 21.39 20.93 -17.47
N GLU A 90 21.12 21.37 -18.70
CA GLU A 90 21.10 20.56 -19.92
C GLU A 90 22.49 20.05 -20.34
N GLU A 91 23.57 20.77 -19.99
CA GLU A 91 24.95 20.33 -20.25
C GLU A 91 25.44 19.25 -19.27
N LEU A 92 24.85 19.22 -18.08
CA LEU A 92 25.21 18.25 -17.04
C LEU A 92 24.44 16.92 -17.17
N PHE A 93 23.30 16.91 -17.86
CA PHE A 93 22.47 15.73 -18.07
C PHE A 93 21.92 15.71 -19.49
N PRO A 94 22.58 15.06 -20.47
CA PRO A 94 21.97 14.84 -21.79
C PRO A 94 20.73 13.96 -21.60
N LEU A 95 19.55 14.54 -21.82
CA LEU A 95 18.29 13.82 -21.86
C LEU A 95 18.30 12.91 -23.10
N GLU A 96 18.50 11.62 -22.93
CA GLU A 96 18.13 10.66 -23.95
C GLU A 96 16.65 10.85 -24.27
N GLN A 97 16.34 11.27 -25.49
CA GLN A 97 14.97 11.45 -25.98
C GLN A 97 14.31 10.08 -26.11
N THR A 98 13.67 9.61 -25.04
CA THR A 98 12.63 8.60 -25.19
C THR A 98 11.41 9.30 -25.82
N PRO A 99 10.76 8.70 -26.86
CA PRO A 99 9.61 9.31 -27.49
C PRO A 99 8.52 9.54 -26.45
N ALA A 100 8.11 10.79 -26.32
CA ALA A 100 7.03 11.23 -25.45
C ALA A 100 5.73 10.52 -25.90
N GLN A 101 5.32 9.50 -25.16
CA GLN A 101 3.93 9.08 -25.19
C GLN A 101 3.12 10.19 -24.52
N ASN A 102 2.14 10.75 -25.28
CA ASN A 102 1.20 11.74 -24.80
C ASN A 102 0.46 11.23 -23.55
N ILE A 103 0.98 11.52 -22.39
CA ILE A 103 0.27 11.36 -21.11
C ILE A 103 -0.24 12.76 -20.76
N ASN A 104 -1.33 13.17 -21.44
CA ASN A 104 -2.11 14.36 -21.07
C ASN A 104 -3.18 14.01 -20.01
N GLU A 105 -2.84 13.22 -19.00
CA GLU A 105 -3.59 13.18 -17.77
C GLU A 105 -2.73 13.88 -16.71
N GLU A 106 -3.16 15.06 -16.28
CA GLU A 106 -2.63 15.69 -15.07
C GLU A 106 -2.88 14.72 -13.90
N VAL A 107 -1.88 13.92 -13.59
CA VAL A 107 -1.86 13.18 -12.32
C VAL A 107 -1.69 14.25 -11.25
N LYS A 108 -2.79 14.67 -10.62
CA LYS A 108 -2.73 15.48 -9.41
C LYS A 108 -2.06 14.64 -8.36
N PHE A 109 -0.76 14.85 -8.17
CA PHE A 109 -0.04 14.34 -7.00
C PHE A 109 -0.60 15.09 -5.78
N ASN A 110 -1.60 14.50 -5.14
CA ASN A 110 -1.92 14.91 -3.78
C ASN A 110 -0.65 14.67 -2.97
N ASN A 111 -0.21 15.70 -2.26
CA ASN A 111 1.00 15.65 -1.45
C ASN A 111 1.01 14.34 -0.64
N PHE A 112 2.15 13.63 -0.62
CA PHE A 112 2.38 12.36 0.08
C PHE A 112 2.06 12.38 1.60
N THR A 113 1.42 13.42 2.09
CA THR A 113 1.11 13.66 3.50
C THR A 113 -0.38 13.71 3.81
N ASP A 114 -1.25 13.72 2.81
CA ASP A 114 -2.69 13.83 3.08
C ASP A 114 -3.28 12.43 3.31
N ILE A 115 -3.14 11.96 4.55
CA ILE A 115 -3.91 10.82 5.04
C ILE A 115 -5.38 11.23 4.96
N PRO A 116 -6.25 10.43 4.29
CA PRO A 116 -7.67 10.76 4.18
C PRO A 116 -8.31 11.02 5.54
N GLU A 117 -9.19 12.02 5.62
CA GLU A 117 -9.90 12.36 6.86
C GLU A 117 -10.68 11.15 7.42
N GLU A 118 -11.11 10.22 6.57
CA GLU A 118 -11.77 8.99 6.98
C GLU A 118 -10.87 8.12 7.88
N TYR A 119 -9.56 8.31 7.86
CA TYR A 119 -8.63 7.62 8.77
C TYR A 119 -8.62 8.20 10.20
N ASP A 120 -9.31 9.30 10.48
CA ASP A 120 -9.56 9.77 11.84
C ASP A 120 -10.43 8.76 12.61
N ILE A 121 -11.20 7.92 11.90
CA ILE A 121 -11.92 6.80 12.49
C ILE A 121 -10.92 5.74 12.95
N TRP A 122 -10.74 5.61 14.27
CA TRP A 122 -9.97 4.52 14.87
C TRP A 122 -10.91 3.41 15.34
N ASP A 123 -11.07 2.37 14.53
CA ASP A 123 -11.89 1.19 14.84
C ASP A 123 -10.99 -0.05 14.88
N ASN A 124 -10.89 -0.69 16.05
CA ASN A 124 -10.12 -1.91 16.27
C ASN A 124 -10.96 -3.19 16.15
N VAL A 125 -12.19 -3.09 15.66
CA VAL A 125 -13.15 -4.20 15.51
C VAL A 125 -13.41 -4.52 14.05
N ASN A 126 -13.77 -3.51 13.26
CA ASN A 126 -14.20 -3.68 11.88
C ASN A 126 -13.03 -3.52 10.92
N ILE A 127 -12.89 -4.44 9.95
CA ILE A 127 -11.84 -4.36 8.94
C ILE A 127 -12.09 -3.18 8.00
N ASN A 128 -13.36 -2.90 7.66
CA ASN A 128 -13.76 -1.73 6.90
C ASN A 128 -14.73 -0.87 7.71
N PRO A 129 -14.26 0.04 8.58
CA PRO A 129 -15.13 0.95 9.32
C PRO A 129 -15.54 2.17 8.50
N TYR A 130 -14.83 2.46 7.40
CA TYR A 130 -14.94 3.70 6.63
C TYR A 130 -16.20 3.75 5.76
N ASN A 131 -16.67 2.59 5.26
CA ASN A 131 -17.82 2.45 4.35
C ASN A 131 -17.73 3.31 3.07
N VAL A 132 -16.52 3.64 2.65
CA VAL A 132 -16.25 4.42 1.43
C VAL A 132 -16.28 3.51 0.21
N SER A 133 -17.04 3.90 -0.83
CA SER A 133 -16.97 3.25 -2.14
C SER A 133 -15.95 3.99 -3.02
N LEU A 134 -14.96 3.27 -3.51
CA LEU A 134 -13.92 3.79 -4.39
C LEU A 134 -14.13 3.42 -5.87
N THR A 135 -15.28 2.78 -6.20
CA THR A 135 -15.57 2.32 -7.58
C THR A 135 -15.87 3.46 -8.54
N ASP A 136 -16.19 4.64 -8.02
CA ASP A 136 -16.62 5.81 -8.80
C ASP A 136 -15.79 7.04 -8.42
N MET A 137 -14.61 6.84 -7.82
CA MET A 137 -13.67 7.93 -7.55
C MET A 137 -13.26 8.61 -8.85
N LYS A 138 -13.19 9.95 -8.83
CA LYS A 138 -12.85 10.77 -10.01
C LYS A 138 -11.35 11.01 -10.10
N ASP A 139 -10.72 11.17 -8.95
CA ASP A 139 -9.29 11.49 -8.84
C ASP A 139 -8.46 10.22 -8.66
N THR A 140 -7.20 10.28 -9.05
CA THR A 140 -6.21 9.25 -8.76
C THR A 140 -5.47 9.59 -7.47
N ILE A 141 -5.07 8.56 -6.73
CA ILE A 141 -4.33 8.67 -5.48
C ILE A 141 -2.97 8.03 -5.67
N ALA A 142 -1.90 8.78 -5.40
CA ALA A 142 -0.53 8.29 -5.45
C ALA A 142 -0.03 7.96 -4.04
N ILE A 143 0.46 6.74 -3.85
CA ILE A 143 0.92 6.23 -2.55
C ILE A 143 2.37 5.77 -2.68
N ASP A 144 3.26 6.27 -1.84
CA ASP A 144 4.64 5.78 -1.76
C ASP A 144 4.67 4.40 -1.10
N VAL A 145 5.15 3.41 -1.84
CA VAL A 145 5.33 2.02 -1.39
C VAL A 145 6.79 1.60 -1.40
N SER A 146 7.73 2.53 -1.56
CA SER A 146 9.18 2.26 -1.62
C SER A 146 9.74 1.66 -0.32
N GLY A 147 9.09 1.91 0.83
CA GLY A 147 9.45 1.35 2.14
C GLY A 147 9.01 -0.09 2.37
N TYR A 148 8.58 -0.82 1.33
CA TYR A 148 8.08 -2.19 1.44
C TYR A 148 9.11 -3.18 1.97
N CYS A 149 8.70 -4.01 2.91
CA CYS A 149 9.40 -5.21 3.34
C CYS A 149 8.50 -6.45 3.11
N PRO A 150 8.98 -7.52 2.45
CA PRO A 150 8.16 -8.69 2.19
C PRO A 150 7.78 -9.42 3.50
N PRO A 151 6.48 -9.63 3.77
CA PRO A 151 6.01 -10.36 4.95
C PRO A 151 6.46 -11.81 5.00
N SER A 152 6.66 -12.42 3.83
CA SER A 152 7.25 -13.74 3.61
C SER A 152 7.94 -13.73 2.24
N GLN A 153 9.09 -14.40 2.14
CA GLN A 153 9.83 -14.56 0.89
C GLN A 153 9.56 -15.90 0.21
N LYS A 154 8.44 -16.55 0.55
CA LYS A 154 8.05 -17.83 -0.05
C LYS A 154 7.04 -17.63 -1.18
N HIS A 155 6.93 -18.65 -2.02
CA HIS A 155 6.11 -18.59 -3.23
C HIS A 155 4.61 -18.44 -2.94
N VAL A 156 3.90 -17.93 -3.93
CA VAL A 156 2.44 -17.79 -3.94
C VAL A 156 1.79 -19.17 -4.09
N THR A 157 0.87 -19.49 -3.20
CA THR A 157 0.07 -20.73 -3.25
C THR A 157 -1.33 -20.50 -3.80
N SER A 158 -1.85 -19.27 -3.72
CA SER A 158 -3.13 -18.91 -4.31
C SER A 158 -3.22 -17.42 -4.56
N ASN A 159 -3.62 -17.06 -5.77
CA ASN A 159 -3.72 -15.68 -6.23
C ASN A 159 -5.02 -14.99 -5.80
N TRP A 160 -5.03 -13.68 -5.94
CA TRP A 160 -6.18 -12.79 -5.92
C TRP A 160 -7.23 -13.19 -6.94
N GLY A 161 -8.49 -12.86 -6.67
CA GLY A 161 -9.58 -12.95 -7.63
C GLY A 161 -10.58 -14.05 -7.35
N PHE A 162 -11.36 -14.41 -8.37
CA PHE A 162 -12.45 -15.38 -8.25
C PHE A 162 -11.93 -16.78 -7.99
N ARG A 163 -12.39 -17.39 -6.88
CA ARG A 163 -12.31 -18.83 -6.61
C ARG A 163 -13.70 -19.44 -6.85
N LYS A 164 -13.79 -20.78 -6.88
CA LYS A 164 -15.04 -21.53 -7.19
C LYS A 164 -16.33 -20.94 -6.57
N TRP A 165 -16.27 -20.44 -5.32
CA TRP A 165 -17.46 -20.06 -4.56
C TRP A 165 -17.39 -18.64 -3.98
N ARG A 166 -16.27 -17.96 -4.07
CA ARG A 166 -16.03 -16.68 -3.43
C ARG A 166 -14.89 -15.93 -4.09
N TYR A 167 -14.87 -14.63 -3.90
CA TYR A 167 -13.75 -13.80 -4.25
C TYR A 167 -12.65 -13.91 -3.19
N HIS A 168 -11.41 -13.91 -3.60
CA HIS A 168 -10.21 -13.90 -2.77
C HIS A 168 -9.63 -12.49 -2.76
N TYR A 169 -9.76 -11.80 -1.64
CA TYR A 169 -9.37 -10.39 -1.49
C TYR A 169 -7.89 -10.18 -1.14
N GLY A 170 -7.07 -11.19 -1.29
CA GLY A 170 -5.65 -11.15 -0.98
C GLY A 170 -4.86 -12.14 -1.81
N ILE A 171 -3.66 -12.42 -1.37
CA ILE A 171 -2.78 -13.43 -1.91
C ILE A 171 -2.38 -14.39 -0.79
N ASP A 172 -2.25 -15.68 -1.08
CA ASP A 172 -1.80 -16.66 -0.11
C ASP A 172 -0.33 -17.00 -0.40
N LEU A 173 0.53 -16.74 0.57
CA LEU A 173 1.96 -17.04 0.53
C LEU A 173 2.25 -18.30 1.35
N LYS A 174 3.08 -19.20 0.84
CA LYS A 174 3.53 -20.36 1.60
C LYS A 174 4.22 -19.91 2.89
N VAL A 175 3.87 -20.55 4.01
CA VAL A 175 4.62 -20.50 5.26
C VAL A 175 4.64 -21.89 5.89
N HIS A 176 5.58 -22.14 6.80
CA HIS A 176 5.53 -23.26 7.70
C HIS A 176 5.01 -22.80 9.06
N ARG A 177 4.66 -23.78 9.90
CA ARG A 177 4.26 -23.49 11.26
C ARG A 177 5.36 -22.79 12.02
N GLY A 178 5.04 -21.62 12.61
CA GLY A 178 6.00 -20.86 13.41
C GLY A 178 6.94 -19.96 12.62
N ASP A 179 6.91 -19.96 11.26
CA ASP A 179 7.66 -18.99 10.46
C ASP A 179 7.32 -17.57 10.90
N THR A 180 8.31 -16.70 10.92
CA THR A 180 8.08 -15.30 11.26
C THR A 180 7.41 -14.57 10.10
N VAL A 181 6.25 -13.95 10.38
CA VAL A 181 5.57 -13.04 9.47
C VAL A 181 5.97 -11.61 9.84
N LYS A 182 6.41 -10.84 8.84
CA LYS A 182 6.92 -9.48 9.00
C LYS A 182 5.90 -8.43 8.57
N CYS A 183 6.02 -7.21 9.10
CA CYS A 183 5.23 -6.07 8.66
C CYS A 183 5.68 -5.56 7.31
N ALA A 184 4.74 -5.17 6.44
CA ALA A 184 5.04 -4.71 5.09
C ALA A 184 5.59 -3.28 5.05
N PHE A 185 5.10 -2.38 5.89
CA PHE A 185 5.48 -0.97 5.97
C PHE A 185 5.47 -0.48 7.41
N ASP A 186 6.04 0.70 7.66
CA ASP A 186 5.91 1.41 8.94
C ASP A 186 4.44 1.72 9.23
N GLY A 187 4.02 1.73 10.51
CA GLY A 187 2.66 2.07 10.88
C GLY A 187 2.25 1.67 12.29
N VAL A 188 0.94 1.59 12.52
CA VAL A 188 0.34 1.26 13.82
C VAL A 188 -0.57 0.04 13.69
N VAL A 189 -0.44 -0.90 14.61
CA VAL A 189 -1.31 -2.08 14.68
C VAL A 189 -2.71 -1.67 15.08
N ARG A 190 -3.68 -1.79 14.15
CA ARG A 190 -5.06 -1.38 14.38
C ARG A 190 -5.92 -2.50 14.95
N ILE A 191 -5.87 -3.71 14.37
CA ILE A 191 -6.70 -4.84 14.78
C ILE A 191 -5.84 -6.05 15.12
N ILE A 192 -6.18 -6.72 16.22
CA ILE A 192 -5.77 -8.09 16.53
C ILE A 192 -7.02 -8.85 16.96
N ARG A 193 -7.42 -9.86 16.19
CA ARG A 193 -8.61 -10.65 16.49
C ARG A 193 -8.48 -12.11 16.06
N TYR A 194 -9.46 -12.90 16.49
CA TYR A 194 -9.62 -14.28 16.07
C TYR A 194 -11.00 -14.51 15.46
N GLN A 195 -11.04 -15.02 14.23
CA GLN A 195 -12.27 -15.35 13.51
C GLN A 195 -12.27 -16.82 13.08
N ARG A 196 -12.90 -17.68 13.87
CA ARG A 196 -12.89 -19.14 13.67
C ARG A 196 -13.31 -19.61 12.27
N ARG A 197 -14.31 -18.99 11.65
CA ARG A 197 -14.84 -19.36 10.32
C ARG A 197 -14.37 -18.42 9.19
N GLY A 198 -13.31 -17.66 9.42
CA GLY A 198 -12.74 -16.69 8.49
C GLY A 198 -11.23 -16.65 8.57
N TYR A 199 -10.69 -15.50 8.92
CA TYR A 199 -9.26 -15.16 8.92
C TYR A 199 -8.42 -15.92 9.98
N GLY A 200 -9.05 -16.63 10.94
CA GLY A 200 -8.32 -17.19 12.07
C GLY A 200 -7.74 -16.09 12.96
N HIS A 201 -6.53 -16.27 13.47
CA HIS A 201 -5.78 -15.15 14.05
C HIS A 201 -5.34 -14.23 12.94
N TYR A 202 -5.65 -12.95 13.08
CA TYR A 202 -5.26 -11.95 12.10
C TYR A 202 -4.88 -10.63 12.75
N VAL A 203 -4.01 -9.90 12.06
CA VAL A 203 -3.53 -8.57 12.40
C VAL A 203 -3.85 -7.64 11.23
N VAL A 204 -4.31 -6.43 11.53
CA VAL A 204 -4.40 -5.33 10.55
C VAL A 204 -3.50 -4.21 11.01
N VAL A 205 -2.62 -3.76 10.14
CA VAL A 205 -1.74 -2.62 10.37
C VAL A 205 -2.19 -1.47 9.48
N ARG A 206 -2.36 -0.29 10.06
CA ARG A 206 -2.53 0.97 9.32
C ARG A 206 -1.15 1.59 9.16
N HIS A 207 -0.78 1.87 7.94
CA HIS A 207 0.54 2.34 7.59
C HIS A 207 0.61 3.86 7.43
N ASP A 208 1.79 4.41 7.66
CA ASP A 208 2.06 5.85 7.56
C ASP A 208 1.90 6.36 6.11
N ASN A 209 1.89 5.46 5.12
CA ASN A 209 1.65 5.79 3.72
C ASN A 209 0.17 5.76 3.29
N GLY A 210 -0.75 5.56 4.22
CA GLY A 210 -2.19 5.52 3.97
C GLY A 210 -2.73 4.16 3.49
N LEU A 211 -1.90 3.12 3.38
CA LEU A 211 -2.39 1.76 3.17
C LEU A 211 -2.74 1.07 4.49
N GLU A 212 -3.55 0.04 4.41
CA GLU A 212 -3.68 -0.97 5.45
C GLU A 212 -3.28 -2.34 4.91
N THR A 213 -2.61 -3.14 5.72
CA THR A 213 -2.36 -4.54 5.40
C THR A 213 -3.01 -5.47 6.42
N LEU A 214 -3.52 -6.61 5.93
CA LEU A 214 -4.12 -7.65 6.75
C LEU A 214 -3.31 -8.93 6.59
N TYR A 215 -2.93 -9.50 7.74
CA TYR A 215 -2.15 -10.73 7.84
C TYR A 215 -2.97 -11.77 8.57
N ALA A 216 -3.36 -12.85 7.89
CA ALA A 216 -4.29 -13.83 8.45
C ALA A 216 -3.75 -15.26 8.46
N HIS A 217 -4.55 -16.15 9.07
CA HIS A 217 -4.23 -17.55 9.32
C HIS A 217 -3.01 -17.77 10.20
N LEU A 218 -2.63 -16.73 10.98
CA LEU A 218 -1.51 -16.80 11.90
C LEU A 218 -1.73 -17.89 12.97
N GLU A 219 -0.65 -18.48 13.45
CA GLU A 219 -0.69 -19.33 14.66
C GLU A 219 -0.95 -18.46 15.90
N LYS A 220 -0.22 -17.33 15.98
CA LYS A 220 -0.41 -16.32 17.01
C LYS A 220 0.13 -14.96 16.55
N PRO A 221 -0.49 -13.83 16.94
CA PRO A 221 0.10 -12.51 16.86
C PRO A 221 1.30 -12.37 17.82
N LEU A 222 2.24 -11.49 17.51
CA LEU A 222 3.38 -11.12 18.35
C LEU A 222 3.33 -9.66 18.84
N VAL A 223 2.31 -8.93 18.46
CA VAL A 223 2.10 -7.48 18.70
C VAL A 223 0.76 -7.26 19.38
N LYS A 224 0.52 -6.02 19.85
CA LYS A 224 -0.74 -5.56 20.44
C LYS A 224 -1.35 -4.45 19.62
N SER A 225 -2.68 -4.25 19.72
CA SER A 225 -3.35 -3.10 19.11
C SER A 225 -2.80 -1.81 19.73
N GLY A 226 -2.46 -0.84 18.89
CA GLY A 226 -1.81 0.42 19.27
C GLY A 226 -0.27 0.38 19.18
N ASP A 227 0.36 -0.77 19.01
CA ASP A 227 1.82 -0.85 18.85
C ASP A 227 2.25 -0.13 17.56
N HIS A 228 3.27 0.76 17.68
CA HIS A 228 4.00 1.28 16.52
C HIS A 228 4.99 0.25 16.03
N ILE A 229 5.00 0.01 14.72
CA ILE A 229 5.77 -1.08 14.13
C ILE A 229 6.49 -0.59 12.86
N LYS A 230 7.67 -1.13 12.61
CA LYS A 230 8.48 -0.82 11.42
C LYS A 230 8.33 -1.91 10.36
N ALA A 231 8.54 -1.52 9.10
CA ALA A 231 8.69 -2.48 8.01
C ALA A 231 9.77 -3.51 8.35
N GLY A 232 9.42 -4.79 8.25
CA GLY A 232 10.32 -5.90 8.58
C GLY A 232 10.24 -6.41 10.03
N ASP A 233 9.57 -5.70 10.93
CA ASP A 233 9.34 -6.19 12.29
C ASP A 233 8.41 -7.40 12.31
N ALA A 234 8.62 -8.28 13.29
CA ALA A 234 7.83 -9.49 13.46
C ALA A 234 6.44 -9.17 14.03
N ILE A 235 5.38 -9.44 13.27
CA ILE A 235 3.99 -9.19 13.68
C ILE A 235 3.24 -10.46 14.10
N GLY A 236 3.71 -11.64 13.69
CA GLY A 236 3.05 -12.90 14.01
C GLY A 236 3.84 -14.11 13.59
N LYS A 237 3.31 -15.26 13.93
CA LYS A 237 3.83 -16.58 13.53
C LYS A 237 2.92 -17.21 12.49
N GLY A 238 3.51 -17.74 11.41
CA GLY A 238 2.81 -18.46 10.37
C GLY A 238 2.05 -19.67 10.91
N GLY A 239 0.81 -19.85 10.46
CA GLY A 239 -0.09 -20.83 10.98
C GLY A 239 -1.07 -21.40 9.96
N ASN A 240 -2.14 -22.03 10.50
CA ASN A 240 -3.23 -22.65 9.73
C ASN A 240 -4.55 -22.48 10.49
N THR A 241 -4.79 -21.31 11.09
CA THR A 241 -5.98 -21.04 11.90
C THR A 241 -7.14 -20.51 11.06
N GLY A 242 -8.36 -20.59 11.61
CA GLY A 242 -9.56 -20.12 10.92
C GLY A 242 -10.00 -21.06 9.78
N ARG A 243 -10.47 -20.45 8.65
CA ARG A 243 -10.89 -21.22 7.46
C ARG A 243 -9.70 -21.41 6.52
N SER A 244 -8.76 -22.22 6.90
CA SER A 244 -7.57 -22.58 6.15
C SER A 244 -7.47 -24.09 5.99
N THR A 245 -6.87 -24.57 4.89
CA THR A 245 -6.67 -25.99 4.59
C THR A 245 -5.21 -26.43 4.64
N GLY A 246 -4.30 -25.51 4.95
CA GLY A 246 -2.86 -25.75 5.01
C GLY A 246 -2.12 -24.52 5.47
N TYR A 247 -0.87 -24.68 5.87
CA TYR A 247 -0.04 -23.56 6.34
C TYR A 247 0.22 -22.55 5.22
N HIS A 248 -0.32 -21.34 5.36
CA HIS A 248 -0.09 -20.19 4.47
C HIS A 248 -0.37 -18.89 5.22
N LEU A 249 0.26 -17.82 4.77
CA LEU A 249 -0.08 -16.45 5.12
C LEU A 249 -1.07 -15.93 4.08
N HIS A 250 -2.25 -15.54 4.51
CA HIS A 250 -3.15 -14.74 3.69
C HIS A 250 -2.82 -13.26 3.90
N LEU A 251 -2.40 -12.57 2.84
CA LEU A 251 -1.98 -11.18 2.84
C LEU A 251 -2.94 -10.34 1.99
N GLU A 252 -3.46 -9.25 2.56
CA GLU A 252 -4.25 -8.27 1.83
C GLU A 252 -3.60 -6.88 1.93
N PHE A 253 -3.67 -6.10 0.85
CA PHE A 253 -3.46 -4.66 0.83
C PHE A 253 -4.82 -3.99 0.72
N ARG A 254 -5.03 -2.91 1.46
CA ARG A 254 -6.31 -2.19 1.50
C ARG A 254 -6.07 -0.69 1.52
N TYR A 255 -7.01 0.05 0.93
CA TYR A 255 -7.12 1.49 1.05
C TYR A 255 -8.53 1.86 1.47
N LEU A 256 -8.69 2.62 2.56
CA LEU A 256 -10.00 2.90 3.18
C LEU A 256 -10.87 1.63 3.30
N GLY A 257 -10.29 0.56 3.81
CA GLY A 257 -10.97 -0.73 3.98
C GLY A 257 -11.26 -1.50 2.68
N ASN A 258 -11.01 -0.94 1.50
CA ASN A 258 -11.22 -1.59 0.21
C ASN A 258 -9.99 -2.38 -0.21
N PRO A 259 -10.12 -3.69 -0.47
CA PRO A 259 -8.99 -4.51 -0.92
C PRO A 259 -8.44 -4.07 -2.27
N ILE A 260 -7.12 -4.14 -2.38
CA ILE A 260 -6.35 -3.90 -3.61
C ILE A 260 -5.74 -5.23 -4.03
N ASN A 261 -5.65 -5.50 -5.33
CA ASN A 261 -4.97 -6.70 -5.82
C ASN A 261 -3.47 -6.65 -5.45
N PRO A 262 -2.97 -7.57 -4.59
CA PRO A 262 -1.57 -7.53 -4.17
C PRO A 262 -0.58 -7.63 -5.32
N ASN A 263 -0.97 -8.25 -6.45
CA ASN A 263 -0.11 -8.33 -7.63
C ASN A 263 0.07 -6.99 -8.34
N ASP A 264 -0.76 -5.97 -8.07
CA ASP A 264 -0.56 -4.63 -8.63
C ASP A 264 0.47 -3.84 -7.82
N VAL A 265 0.70 -4.23 -6.57
CA VAL A 265 1.65 -3.59 -5.64
C VAL A 265 3.02 -4.29 -5.72
N VAL A 266 3.04 -5.62 -5.61
CA VAL A 266 4.25 -6.43 -5.40
C VAL A 266 4.45 -7.42 -6.56
N ASP A 267 5.70 -7.55 -7.01
CA ASP A 267 6.15 -8.71 -7.76
C ASP A 267 6.56 -9.81 -6.76
N PHE A 268 5.74 -10.83 -6.64
CA PHE A 268 6.00 -11.94 -5.71
C PHE A 268 7.05 -12.94 -6.22
N THR A 269 7.60 -12.74 -7.40
CA THR A 269 8.76 -13.51 -7.89
C THR A 269 10.06 -12.96 -7.31
N THR A 270 10.17 -11.64 -7.28
CA THR A 270 11.33 -10.91 -6.74
C THR A 270 11.12 -10.47 -5.30
N HIS A 271 9.89 -10.53 -4.80
CA HIS A 271 9.45 -10.02 -3.49
C HIS A 271 9.70 -8.50 -3.30
N THR A 272 9.63 -7.74 -4.38
CA THR A 272 9.82 -6.28 -4.38
C THR A 272 8.57 -5.58 -4.89
N VAL A 273 8.41 -4.30 -4.58
CA VAL A 273 7.36 -3.48 -5.19
C VAL A 273 7.61 -3.34 -6.70
N LYS A 274 6.54 -3.35 -7.49
CA LYS A 274 6.62 -3.16 -8.95
C LYS A 274 7.03 -1.75 -9.33
N LYS A 275 6.58 -0.77 -8.56
CA LYS A 275 6.90 0.66 -8.70
C LYS A 275 6.96 1.26 -7.30
N ASN A 276 7.79 2.29 -7.11
CA ASN A 276 7.84 2.99 -5.83
C ASN A 276 6.57 3.77 -5.52
N ILE A 277 5.83 4.18 -6.54
CA ILE A 277 4.54 4.86 -6.42
C ILE A 277 3.44 3.94 -6.92
N LEU A 278 2.51 3.62 -6.04
CA LEU A 278 1.25 2.94 -6.36
C LEU A 278 0.20 4.00 -6.69
N VAL A 279 -0.38 3.91 -7.88
CA VAL A 279 -1.48 4.79 -8.29
C VAL A 279 -2.79 4.03 -8.17
N LEU A 280 -3.70 4.54 -7.35
CA LEU A 280 -5.06 4.03 -7.19
C LEU A 280 -6.03 4.88 -8.00
N SER A 281 -6.95 4.22 -8.70
CA SER A 281 -8.02 4.84 -9.49
C SER A 281 -9.32 4.04 -9.35
N ALA A 282 -10.41 4.51 -9.93
CA ALA A 282 -11.66 3.75 -10.00
C ALA A 282 -11.45 2.36 -10.62
N GLU A 283 -10.53 2.21 -11.57
CA GLU A 283 -10.18 0.94 -12.23
C GLU A 283 -9.62 -0.08 -11.22
N THR A 284 -8.81 0.38 -10.25
CA THR A 284 -8.27 -0.47 -9.16
C THR A 284 -9.39 -1.20 -8.41
N PHE A 285 -10.57 -0.59 -8.29
CA PHE A 285 -11.71 -1.11 -7.54
C PHE A 285 -12.87 -1.62 -8.43
N ALA A 286 -12.70 -1.60 -9.77
CA ALA A 286 -13.74 -2.03 -10.73
C ALA A 286 -14.21 -3.47 -10.52
N TYR A 287 -13.35 -4.34 -9.97
CA TYR A 287 -13.70 -5.73 -9.62
C TYR A 287 -14.92 -5.83 -8.68
N LYS A 288 -15.19 -4.81 -7.86
CA LYS A 288 -16.37 -4.77 -6.96
C LYS A 288 -17.66 -4.75 -7.76
N LYS A 289 -17.73 -3.95 -8.84
CA LYS A 289 -18.89 -3.92 -9.74
C LYS A 289 -19.17 -5.30 -10.34
N GLU A 290 -18.12 -6.07 -10.65
CA GLU A 290 -18.26 -7.44 -11.16
C GLU A 290 -18.73 -8.41 -10.06
N ILE A 291 -18.25 -8.25 -8.82
CA ILE A 291 -18.70 -9.06 -7.69
C ILE A 291 -20.19 -8.77 -7.39
N ASP A 292 -20.61 -7.51 -7.46
CA ASP A 292 -21.99 -7.09 -7.16
C ASP A 292 -23.01 -7.62 -8.20
N LYS A 293 -22.58 -7.93 -9.41
CA LYS A 293 -23.40 -8.60 -10.44
C LYS A 293 -23.64 -10.08 -10.16
N ILE A 294 -22.87 -10.68 -9.24
CA ILE A 294 -22.94 -12.11 -8.99
C ILE A 294 -24.17 -12.44 -8.17
N ARG A 295 -24.92 -13.42 -8.66
CA ARG A 295 -26.11 -13.94 -8.00
C ARG A 295 -25.91 -15.41 -7.64
N TYR A 296 -26.50 -15.75 -6.49
CA TYR A 296 -26.44 -17.10 -5.94
C TYR A 296 -27.85 -17.65 -5.69
N TRP A 297 -28.01 -18.91 -6.02
CA TRP A 297 -29.17 -19.72 -5.65
C TRP A 297 -28.84 -20.54 -4.40
N THR A 298 -29.62 -20.43 -3.34
CA THR A 298 -29.48 -21.31 -2.16
C THR A 298 -30.23 -22.59 -2.41
N ILE A 299 -29.52 -23.72 -2.41
CA ILE A 299 -30.09 -25.06 -2.69
C ILE A 299 -31.11 -25.40 -1.61
N LYS A 300 -32.32 -25.78 -2.03
CA LYS A 300 -33.44 -26.25 -1.20
C LYS A 300 -33.69 -27.73 -1.44
N LYS A 301 -34.50 -28.36 -0.58
CA LYS A 301 -34.96 -29.75 -0.77
C LYS A 301 -35.67 -29.89 -2.12
N GLY A 302 -35.27 -30.89 -2.90
CA GLY A 302 -35.82 -31.18 -4.23
C GLY A 302 -35.21 -30.36 -5.38
N ASP A 303 -34.22 -29.47 -5.12
CA ASP A 303 -33.51 -28.82 -6.20
C ASP A 303 -32.60 -29.78 -6.94
N THR A 304 -32.56 -29.63 -8.26
CA THR A 304 -31.63 -30.27 -9.18
C THR A 304 -30.95 -29.19 -10.02
N LEU A 305 -29.81 -29.47 -10.63
CA LEU A 305 -29.16 -28.52 -11.56
C LEU A 305 -30.11 -28.10 -12.70
N GLY A 306 -30.91 -29.06 -13.23
CA GLY A 306 -31.90 -28.76 -14.28
C GLY A 306 -32.98 -27.80 -13.78
N ARG A 307 -33.50 -28.01 -12.57
CA ARG A 307 -34.54 -27.14 -11.98
C ARG A 307 -33.99 -25.74 -11.70
N ILE A 308 -32.74 -25.65 -11.18
CA ILE A 308 -32.09 -24.36 -10.94
C ILE A 308 -31.82 -23.66 -12.28
N ALA A 309 -31.35 -24.37 -13.28
CA ALA A 309 -31.12 -23.86 -14.63
C ALA A 309 -32.39 -23.23 -15.23
N SER A 310 -33.53 -23.98 -15.17
CA SER A 310 -34.82 -23.48 -15.64
C SER A 310 -35.28 -22.21 -14.91
N ARG A 311 -35.10 -22.14 -13.58
CA ARG A 311 -35.53 -20.98 -12.77
C ARG A 311 -34.64 -19.75 -12.91
N THR A 312 -33.36 -19.95 -13.22
CA THR A 312 -32.39 -18.86 -13.33
C THR A 312 -32.13 -18.40 -14.75
N GLY A 313 -32.69 -19.10 -15.74
CA GLY A 313 -32.45 -18.85 -17.18
C GLY A 313 -31.03 -19.21 -17.62
N VAL A 314 -30.29 -20.02 -16.84
CA VAL A 314 -28.88 -20.35 -17.09
C VAL A 314 -28.74 -21.84 -17.36
N SER A 315 -28.04 -22.22 -18.42
CA SER A 315 -27.86 -23.64 -18.77
C SER A 315 -27.13 -24.43 -17.67
N VAL A 316 -27.44 -25.74 -17.57
CA VAL A 316 -26.73 -26.65 -16.62
C VAL A 316 -25.23 -26.62 -16.85
N SER A 317 -24.77 -26.59 -18.10
CA SER A 317 -23.37 -26.49 -18.46
C SER A 317 -22.71 -25.23 -17.90
N LYS A 318 -23.37 -24.06 -18.04
CA LYS A 318 -22.89 -22.79 -17.47
C LYS A 318 -22.87 -22.85 -15.94
N LEU A 319 -23.91 -23.38 -15.29
CA LEU A 319 -23.94 -23.59 -13.85
C LEU A 319 -22.76 -24.47 -13.39
N CYS A 320 -22.49 -25.56 -14.08
CA CYS A 320 -21.37 -26.43 -13.77
C CYS A 320 -20.03 -25.71 -13.90
N LYS A 321 -19.82 -24.97 -15.00
CA LYS A 321 -18.59 -24.19 -15.27
C LYS A 321 -18.38 -23.11 -14.20
N LEU A 322 -19.42 -22.31 -13.88
CA LEU A 322 -19.35 -21.24 -12.87
C LEU A 322 -19.00 -21.75 -11.47
N ASN A 323 -19.41 -22.99 -11.15
CA ASN A 323 -19.26 -23.57 -9.82
C ASN A 323 -18.17 -24.65 -9.73
N GLY A 324 -17.50 -24.98 -10.84
CA GLY A 324 -16.48 -26.05 -10.90
C GLY A 324 -17.02 -27.40 -10.45
N ILE A 325 -18.26 -27.72 -10.84
CA ILE A 325 -18.93 -28.98 -10.52
C ILE A 325 -19.29 -29.75 -11.80
N LYS A 326 -19.56 -31.04 -11.65
CA LYS A 326 -20.03 -31.91 -12.73
C LYS A 326 -21.57 -31.96 -12.78
N PRO A 327 -22.18 -32.27 -13.92
CA PRO A 327 -23.64 -32.38 -14.06
C PRO A 327 -24.30 -33.35 -13.06
N ASN A 328 -23.58 -34.38 -12.66
CA ASN A 328 -24.03 -35.41 -11.70
C ASN A 328 -23.64 -35.11 -10.24
N THR A 329 -23.15 -33.90 -9.94
CA THR A 329 -22.78 -33.53 -8.58
C THR A 329 -23.99 -33.48 -7.67
N ILE A 330 -23.91 -34.15 -6.51
CA ILE A 330 -24.95 -34.12 -5.49
C ILE A 330 -25.02 -32.72 -4.87
N LEU A 331 -26.19 -32.10 -4.99
CA LEU A 331 -26.47 -30.78 -4.42
C LEU A 331 -26.82 -30.93 -2.93
N ARG A 332 -26.04 -30.22 -2.09
CA ARG A 332 -26.30 -30.23 -0.62
C ARG A 332 -27.17 -29.04 -0.26
N ILE A 333 -28.29 -29.30 0.43
CA ILE A 333 -29.23 -28.28 0.93
C ILE A 333 -28.48 -27.22 1.74
N GLY A 334 -28.85 -25.95 1.56
CA GLY A 334 -28.21 -24.80 2.21
C GLY A 334 -26.92 -24.30 1.54
N ARG A 335 -26.31 -25.06 0.62
CA ARG A 335 -25.19 -24.51 -0.18
C ARG A 335 -25.71 -23.56 -1.24
N ARG A 336 -24.86 -22.61 -1.60
CA ARG A 336 -25.15 -21.64 -2.67
C ARG A 336 -24.49 -22.08 -3.97
N ILE A 337 -25.24 -21.96 -5.06
CA ILE A 337 -24.76 -22.11 -6.44
C ILE A 337 -24.77 -20.74 -7.11
N ARG A 338 -23.63 -20.35 -7.67
CA ARG A 338 -23.52 -19.15 -8.51
C ARG A 338 -24.19 -19.42 -9.86
N TYR A 339 -24.99 -18.41 -10.34
CA TYR A 339 -25.66 -18.50 -11.63
C TYR A 339 -25.42 -17.32 -12.57
N THR A 340 -24.74 -16.22 -12.09
CA THR A 340 -24.27 -15.11 -12.97
C THR A 340 -22.79 -14.95 -12.90
#